data_aa82e47deb27562d8820d4d50776fe80
#
_entry.id   aa82e47deb27562d8820d4d50776fe80
#
_cell.length_a   1.000
_cell.length_b   1.000
_cell.length_c   1.000
_cell.angle_alpha   90.00
_cell.angle_beta   90.00
_cell.angle_gamma   90.00
#
_symmetry.space_group_name_H-M   'P 1'
#
loop_
_entity.id
_entity.type
_entity.pdbx_description
1 polymer ?
#
loop_
_entity_poly.entity_id
_entity_poly.type
_entity_poly.pdbx_seq_one_letter_code
_entity_poly.pdbx_strand_id
1 'polypeptide(L)'
;EICACLVGSEMCIRDRFKVIFQLSWVPSGSMETTIPEDTLLISWQLPYMVSDPTPQRGDIVTFWSDELGKLLVKRVVGLPGDEITFQDGYTYINGEMLDESYLPRQGITQCSASFLVPEGCVFFMGDNRTGSNDARFWKQPYISVDNIRAKVMVGISVLPDNSWRGVRVIH
;
A
#
# COMPACT_ATOMS: atom_id res chain seq x y z
N GLU A 1 -43.06 -19.14 -1.86
CA GLU A 1 -42.18 -18.67 -2.96
C GLU A 1 -41.47 -17.34 -2.63
N ILE A 2 -41.97 -16.53 -1.71
CA ILE A 2 -41.35 -15.22 -1.33
C ILE A 2 -40.09 -15.42 -0.46
N CYS A 3 -39.97 -16.51 0.28
CA CYS A 3 -38.86 -16.78 1.21
C CYS A 3 -37.55 -17.15 0.49
N ALA A 4 -37.60 -17.79 -0.68
CA ALA A 4 -36.42 -18.16 -1.43
C ALA A 4 -35.69 -16.98 -2.10
N CYS A 5 -36.42 -15.90 -2.39
CA CYS A 5 -35.88 -14.71 -3.05
C CYS A 5 -35.07 -13.82 -2.06
N LEU A 6 -35.44 -13.80 -0.78
CA LEU A 6 -34.74 -13.03 0.25
C LEU A 6 -33.38 -13.66 0.64
N VAL A 7 -33.29 -14.97 0.70
CA VAL A 7 -32.02 -15.69 0.98
C VAL A 7 -31.03 -15.53 -0.16
N GLY A 8 -31.49 -15.51 -1.41
CA GLY A 8 -30.66 -15.24 -2.57
C GLY A 8 -30.08 -13.81 -2.62
N SER A 9 -30.85 -12.83 -2.16
CA SER A 9 -30.40 -11.42 -2.17
C SER A 9 -29.36 -11.11 -1.07
N GLU A 10 -29.46 -11.75 0.08
CA GLU A 10 -28.48 -11.58 1.16
C GLU A 10 -27.12 -12.25 0.80
N MET A 11 -27.14 -13.40 0.18
CA MET A 11 -25.91 -14.01 -0.35
C MET A 11 -25.27 -13.16 -1.44
N CYS A 12 -26.03 -12.58 -2.36
CA CYS A 12 -25.52 -11.69 -3.40
C CYS A 12 -24.91 -10.40 -2.83
N ILE A 13 -25.47 -9.80 -1.79
CA ILE A 13 -24.93 -8.60 -1.16
C ILE A 13 -23.61 -8.93 -0.47
N ARG A 14 -23.53 -10.05 0.25
CA ARG A 14 -22.35 -10.50 0.97
C ARG A 14 -21.19 -10.84 0.04
N ASP A 15 -21.48 -11.45 -1.11
CA ASP A 15 -20.46 -11.77 -2.11
C ASP A 15 -20.01 -10.52 -2.89
N ARG A 16 -20.90 -9.58 -3.18
CA ARG A 16 -20.53 -8.31 -3.80
C ARG A 16 -19.62 -7.45 -2.89
N PHE A 17 -19.84 -7.45 -1.58
CA PHE A 17 -18.95 -6.76 -0.65
C PHE A 17 -17.54 -7.33 -0.66
N LYS A 18 -17.38 -8.64 -0.73
CA LYS A 18 -16.07 -9.30 -0.82
C LYS A 18 -15.33 -9.03 -2.12
N VAL A 19 -16.06 -8.74 -3.19
CA VAL A 19 -15.49 -8.39 -4.49
C VAL A 19 -15.06 -6.92 -4.55
N ILE A 20 -15.71 -6.05 -3.77
CA ILE A 20 -15.46 -4.60 -3.80
C ILE A 20 -14.41 -4.19 -2.77
N PHE A 21 -14.45 -4.80 -1.58
CA PHE A 21 -13.58 -4.44 -0.47
C PHE A 21 -12.77 -5.63 0.02
N GLN A 22 -11.49 -5.35 0.28
CA GLN A 22 -10.57 -6.28 0.94
C GLN A 22 -10.38 -5.84 2.40
N LEU A 23 -10.51 -6.81 3.31
CA LEU A 23 -10.12 -6.65 4.71
C LEU A 23 -8.74 -7.28 4.90
N SER A 24 -7.82 -6.54 5.50
CA SER A 24 -6.46 -7.00 5.75
C SER A 24 -6.00 -6.58 7.15
N TRP A 25 -5.32 -7.48 7.83
CA TRP A 25 -4.69 -7.21 9.11
C TRP A 25 -3.23 -6.82 8.90
N VAL A 26 -2.74 -5.81 9.63
CA VAL A 26 -1.36 -5.31 9.55
C VAL A 26 -0.54 -5.88 10.72
N PRO A 27 0.31 -6.90 10.47
CA PRO A 27 1.08 -7.55 11.53
C PRO A 27 2.45 -6.91 11.80
N SER A 28 2.78 -5.79 11.15
CA SER A 28 4.13 -5.21 11.23
C SER A 28 4.13 -3.68 11.10
N GLY A 29 5.07 -3.03 11.80
CA GLY A 29 5.23 -1.57 11.82
C GLY A 29 5.92 -0.95 10.60
N SER A 30 5.97 -1.63 9.45
CA SER A 30 6.64 -1.11 8.26
C SER A 30 6.00 0.14 7.65
N MET A 31 4.76 0.42 8.02
CA MET A 31 3.99 1.61 7.63
C MET A 31 3.71 2.55 8.82
N GLU A 32 4.33 2.30 9.97
CA GLU A 32 4.31 3.25 11.07
C GLU A 32 4.93 4.58 10.58
N THR A 33 4.37 5.63 10.83
CA THR A 33 3.36 6.22 11.65
C THR A 33 2.00 6.36 10.95
N THR A 34 1.94 6.09 9.65
CA THR A 34 0.71 6.23 8.86
C THR A 34 -0.26 5.12 9.20
N ILE A 35 0.23 3.88 9.30
CA ILE A 35 -0.56 2.70 9.66
C ILE A 35 0.19 1.95 10.76
N PRO A 36 -0.28 2.00 12.00
CA PRO A 36 0.29 1.24 13.10
C PRO A 36 0.11 -0.27 12.94
N GLU A 37 0.91 -1.03 13.67
CA GLU A 37 0.66 -2.47 13.85
C GLU A 37 -0.74 -2.72 14.41
N ASP A 38 -1.23 -3.93 14.21
CA ASP A 38 -2.54 -4.38 14.69
C ASP A 38 -3.74 -3.52 14.24
N THR A 39 -3.60 -2.94 13.04
CA THR A 39 -4.66 -2.20 12.36
C THR A 39 -5.39 -3.09 11.36
N LEU A 40 -6.73 -3.05 11.39
CA LEU A 40 -7.57 -3.62 10.35
C LEU A 40 -7.73 -2.62 9.22
N LEU A 41 -7.35 -3.00 8.01
CA LEU A 41 -7.48 -2.17 6.81
C LEU A 41 -8.71 -2.56 6.01
N ILE A 42 -9.42 -1.56 5.53
CA ILE A 42 -10.46 -1.66 4.51
C ILE A 42 -9.89 -1.05 3.24
N SER A 43 -9.72 -1.88 2.22
CA SER A 43 -9.12 -1.51 0.94
C SER A 43 -10.10 -1.70 -0.20
N TRP A 44 -10.07 -0.80 -1.19
CA TRP A 44 -10.96 -0.83 -2.35
C TRP A 44 -10.29 -1.59 -3.50
N GLN A 45 -10.92 -2.70 -3.92
CA GLN A 45 -10.39 -3.59 -4.95
C GLN A 45 -10.90 -3.27 -6.36
N LEU A 46 -12.08 -2.70 -6.48
CA LEU A 46 -12.79 -2.62 -7.75
C LEU A 46 -11.98 -2.00 -8.90
N PRO A 47 -11.20 -0.90 -8.71
CA PRO A 47 -10.39 -0.37 -9.79
C PRO A 47 -9.38 -1.38 -10.35
N TYR A 48 -8.82 -2.22 -9.47
CA TYR A 48 -7.78 -3.20 -9.78
C TYR A 48 -8.32 -4.53 -10.32
N MET A 49 -9.65 -4.69 -10.36
CA MET A 49 -10.30 -5.89 -10.90
C MET A 49 -10.98 -5.66 -12.25
N VAL A 50 -11.41 -4.43 -12.53
CA VAL A 50 -12.32 -4.14 -13.66
C VAL A 50 -11.68 -3.27 -14.73
N SER A 51 -10.74 -2.44 -14.34
CA SER A 51 -10.01 -1.55 -15.26
C SER A 51 -8.51 -1.77 -15.08
N ASP A 52 -7.73 -1.25 -16.02
CA ASP A 52 -6.27 -1.21 -15.91
C ASP A 52 -5.89 0.01 -15.04
N PRO A 53 -5.83 -0.16 -13.70
CA PRO A 53 -5.70 0.98 -12.80
C PRO A 53 -4.25 1.44 -12.84
N THR A 54 -4.04 2.68 -13.19
CA THR A 54 -2.75 3.31 -13.00
C THR A 54 -2.63 3.76 -11.55
N PRO A 55 -1.80 3.13 -10.71
CA PRO A 55 -1.56 3.58 -9.36
C PRO A 55 -0.99 5.00 -9.39
N GLN A 56 -1.38 5.82 -8.44
CA GLN A 56 -0.85 7.17 -8.31
C GLN A 56 0.29 7.19 -7.29
N ARG A 57 1.27 8.07 -7.51
CA ARG A 57 2.32 8.30 -6.51
C ARG A 57 1.69 8.78 -5.20
N GLY A 58 2.12 8.19 -4.09
CA GLY A 58 1.56 8.44 -2.77
C GLY A 58 0.45 7.46 -2.36
N ASP A 59 -0.16 6.72 -3.28
CA ASP A 59 -1.18 5.73 -2.94
C ASP A 59 -0.62 4.66 -2.00
N ILE A 60 -1.39 4.31 -0.98
CA ILE A 60 -1.10 3.14 -0.15
C ILE A 60 -1.93 1.98 -0.67
N VAL A 61 -1.24 0.92 -1.07
CA VAL A 61 -1.89 -0.24 -1.72
C VAL A 61 -1.50 -1.55 -1.05
N THR A 62 -2.38 -2.53 -1.19
CA THR A 62 -2.06 -3.94 -0.93
C THR A 62 -1.65 -4.60 -2.23
N PHE A 63 -0.58 -5.38 -2.21
CA PHE A 63 -0.07 -6.10 -3.37
C PHE A 63 0.56 -7.43 -2.98
N TRP A 64 0.61 -8.35 -3.93
CA TRP A 64 1.28 -9.63 -3.75
C TRP A 64 2.75 -9.51 -4.10
N SER A 65 3.63 -9.93 -3.19
CA SER A 65 5.06 -10.03 -3.44
C SER A 65 5.43 -11.47 -3.77
N ASP A 66 5.86 -11.71 -5.00
CA ASP A 66 6.30 -13.05 -5.43
C ASP A 66 7.59 -13.47 -4.73
N GLU A 67 8.51 -12.53 -4.50
CA GLU A 67 9.76 -12.78 -3.79
C GLU A 67 9.52 -13.24 -2.35
N LEU A 68 8.58 -12.61 -1.66
CA LEU A 68 8.31 -12.87 -0.24
C LEU A 68 7.14 -13.85 -0.04
N GLY A 69 6.41 -14.20 -1.09
CA GLY A 69 5.27 -15.13 -1.06
C GLY A 69 4.12 -14.68 -0.16
N LYS A 70 3.88 -13.37 -0.04
CA LYS A 70 2.88 -12.80 0.86
C LYS A 70 2.28 -11.48 0.37
N LEU A 71 1.10 -11.17 0.92
CA LEU A 71 0.46 -9.88 0.74
C LEU A 71 1.18 -8.82 1.58
N LEU A 72 1.49 -7.69 0.96
CA LEU A 72 2.15 -6.55 1.61
C LEU A 72 1.30 -5.30 1.48
N VAL A 73 1.56 -4.36 2.38
CA VAL A 73 1.02 -2.99 2.33
C VAL A 73 2.19 -2.03 2.29
N LYS A 74 2.27 -1.18 1.26
CA LYS A 74 3.30 -0.15 1.09
C LYS A 74 2.75 1.05 0.34
N ARG A 75 3.53 2.13 0.33
CA ARG A 75 3.25 3.33 -0.45
C ARG A 75 3.92 3.27 -1.81
N VAL A 76 3.19 3.66 -2.84
CA VAL A 76 3.71 3.87 -4.20
C VAL A 76 4.62 5.10 -4.19
N VAL A 77 5.90 4.91 -4.46
CA VAL A 77 6.89 5.98 -4.53
C VAL A 77 7.34 6.20 -5.97
N GLY A 78 7.64 5.16 -6.72
CA GLY A 78 8.02 5.24 -8.12
C GLY A 78 6.94 4.69 -9.05
N LEU A 79 6.70 5.42 -10.13
CA LEU A 79 5.82 5.04 -11.24
C LEU A 79 6.65 4.55 -12.42
N PRO A 80 6.04 3.89 -13.43
CA PRO A 80 6.75 3.46 -14.62
C PRO A 80 7.54 4.61 -15.27
N GLY A 81 8.82 4.37 -15.59
CA GLY A 81 9.72 5.34 -16.20
C GLY A 81 10.43 6.28 -15.21
N ASP A 82 10.10 6.24 -13.91
CA ASP A 82 10.77 7.10 -12.92
C ASP A 82 12.19 6.63 -12.62
N GLU A 83 13.09 7.58 -12.52
CA GLU A 83 14.40 7.42 -11.91
C GLU A 83 14.35 7.85 -10.44
N ILE A 84 14.66 6.92 -9.54
CA ILE A 84 14.64 7.14 -8.08
C ILE A 84 16.07 7.19 -7.58
N THR A 85 16.44 8.26 -6.92
CA THR A 85 17.75 8.44 -6.29
C THR A 85 17.60 8.90 -4.85
N PHE A 86 18.64 8.68 -4.06
CA PHE A 86 18.65 9.05 -2.63
C PHE A 86 19.90 9.89 -2.35
N GLN A 87 19.73 11.03 -1.73
CA GLN A 87 20.81 11.89 -1.31
C GLN A 87 20.50 12.54 0.03
N ASP A 88 21.44 12.52 0.95
CA ASP A 88 21.35 13.14 2.27
C ASP A 88 20.09 12.73 3.07
N GLY A 89 19.62 11.48 2.85
CA GLY A 89 18.44 10.96 3.51
C GLY A 89 17.10 11.35 2.86
N TYR A 90 17.13 12.07 1.76
CA TYR A 90 15.95 12.46 0.98
C TYR A 90 15.81 11.58 -0.26
N THR A 91 14.56 11.43 -0.72
CA THR A 91 14.21 10.71 -1.95
C THR A 91 14.03 11.72 -3.08
N TYR A 92 14.61 11.42 -4.23
CA TYR A 92 14.47 12.22 -5.46
C TYR A 92 13.85 11.36 -6.55
N ILE A 93 12.92 11.95 -7.29
CA ILE A 93 12.29 11.36 -8.46
C ILE A 93 12.61 12.22 -9.68
N ASN A 94 13.26 11.64 -10.69
CA ASN A 94 13.66 12.35 -11.89
C ASN A 94 14.48 13.64 -11.60
N GLY A 95 15.28 13.60 -10.53
CA GLY A 95 16.11 14.72 -10.08
C GLY A 95 15.39 15.75 -9.21
N GLU A 96 14.08 15.63 -8.98
CA GLU A 96 13.30 16.51 -8.10
C GLU A 96 13.09 15.86 -6.74
N MET A 97 13.24 16.64 -5.66
CA MET A 97 13.03 16.14 -4.29
C MET A 97 11.55 15.79 -4.09
N LEU A 98 11.28 14.56 -3.68
CA LEU A 98 9.94 14.11 -3.37
C LEU A 98 9.41 14.80 -2.11
N ASP A 99 8.19 15.34 -2.17
CA ASP A 99 7.49 15.79 -0.97
C ASP A 99 7.05 14.59 -0.13
N GLU A 100 7.70 14.43 1.00
CA GLU A 100 7.47 13.37 1.97
C GLU A 100 6.89 13.91 3.29
N SER A 101 6.03 14.93 3.19
CA SER A 101 5.38 15.57 4.35
C SER A 101 4.54 14.61 5.20
N TYR A 102 4.17 13.46 4.65
CA TYR A 102 3.50 12.37 5.38
C TYR A 102 4.42 11.60 6.34
N LEU A 103 5.74 11.75 6.21
CA LEU A 103 6.69 11.14 7.14
C LEU A 103 6.83 11.98 8.41
N PRO A 104 6.95 11.33 9.59
CA PRO A 104 7.13 12.03 10.86
C PRO A 104 8.49 12.74 10.96
N ARG A 105 9.46 12.25 10.22
CA ARG A 105 10.80 12.83 10.07
C ARG A 105 11.24 12.72 8.63
N GLN A 106 11.80 13.77 8.12
CA GLN A 106 12.43 13.82 6.80
C GLN A 106 13.95 13.61 6.93
N GLY A 107 14.61 13.31 5.81
CA GLY A 107 16.06 13.14 5.80
C GLY A 107 16.57 11.88 6.51
N ILE A 108 15.75 10.85 6.60
CA ILE A 108 16.09 9.58 7.29
C ILE A 108 16.13 8.36 6.35
N THR A 109 15.88 8.56 5.07
CA THR A 109 15.84 7.47 4.09
C THR A 109 17.27 7.05 3.74
N GLN A 110 17.68 5.89 4.23
CA GLN A 110 19.01 5.35 3.94
C GLN A 110 18.93 4.43 2.71
N CYS A 111 19.56 4.85 1.64
CA CYS A 111 19.82 4.02 0.46
C CYS A 111 20.90 4.73 -0.38
N SER A 112 21.82 3.97 -0.95
CA SER A 112 22.86 4.49 -1.86
C SER A 112 22.69 4.01 -3.31
N ALA A 113 21.69 3.16 -3.55
CA ALA A 113 21.37 2.66 -4.87
C ALA A 113 20.45 3.64 -5.62
N SER A 114 20.50 3.61 -6.95
CA SER A 114 19.52 4.25 -7.81
C SER A 114 18.66 3.19 -8.49
N PHE A 115 17.42 3.55 -8.80
CA PHE A 115 16.44 2.64 -9.40
C PHE A 115 15.78 3.32 -10.59
N LEU A 116 15.67 2.60 -11.70
CA LEU A 116 14.87 3.01 -12.86
C LEU A 116 13.68 2.07 -12.96
N VAL A 117 12.48 2.58 -12.75
CA VAL A 117 11.27 1.76 -12.71
C VAL A 117 10.87 1.34 -14.13
N PRO A 118 10.81 0.03 -14.43
CA PRO A 118 10.40 -0.45 -15.76
C PRO A 118 8.93 -0.13 -16.06
N GLU A 119 8.58 -0.13 -17.34
CA GLU A 119 7.18 -0.06 -17.77
C GLU A 119 6.35 -1.20 -17.17
N GLY A 120 5.11 -0.88 -16.76
CA GLY A 120 4.21 -1.82 -16.13
C GLY A 120 4.57 -2.21 -14.68
N CYS A 121 5.61 -1.57 -14.09
CA CYS A 121 6.04 -1.81 -12.73
C CYS A 121 5.94 -0.56 -11.86
N VAL A 122 5.94 -0.78 -10.56
CA VAL A 122 5.98 0.27 -9.54
C VAL A 122 7.04 -0.03 -8.48
N PHE A 123 7.49 1.03 -7.82
CA PHE A 123 8.46 0.95 -6.74
C PHE A 123 7.79 1.35 -5.42
N PHE A 124 7.92 0.50 -4.42
CA PHE A 124 7.24 0.65 -3.14
C PHE A 124 8.20 0.95 -1.99
N MET A 125 7.79 1.86 -1.11
CA MET A 125 8.50 2.09 0.15
C MET A 125 7.54 2.04 1.34
N GLY A 126 8.07 1.64 2.49
CA GLY A 126 7.36 1.78 3.75
C GLY A 126 7.51 3.18 4.32
N ASP A 127 6.48 3.68 5.00
CA ASP A 127 6.52 4.98 5.67
C ASP A 127 7.45 4.95 6.90
N ASN A 128 7.62 3.78 7.51
CA ASN A 128 8.71 3.56 8.49
C ASN A 128 10.05 3.35 7.75
N ARG A 129 10.67 4.42 7.28
CA ARG A 129 11.87 4.40 6.43
C ARG A 129 13.04 3.63 7.02
N THR A 130 13.18 3.62 8.33
CA THR A 130 14.28 2.94 9.04
C THR A 130 13.94 1.50 9.42
N GLY A 131 12.66 1.17 9.55
CA GLY A 131 12.20 -0.16 9.98
C GLY A 131 11.50 -0.99 8.90
N SER A 132 11.40 -0.47 7.67
CA SER A 132 10.73 -1.17 6.57
C SER A 132 11.72 -1.98 5.73
N ASN A 133 11.42 -3.27 5.55
CA ASN A 133 11.99 -4.06 4.47
C ASN A 133 11.11 -3.87 3.22
N ASP A 134 11.58 -3.06 2.29
CA ASP A 134 10.85 -2.67 1.09
C ASP A 134 11.74 -2.73 -0.16
N ALA A 135 11.27 -2.15 -1.27
CA ALA A 135 11.92 -2.25 -2.57
C ALA A 135 13.40 -1.81 -2.58
N ARG A 136 13.83 -0.97 -1.64
CA ARG A 136 15.24 -0.59 -1.49
C ARG A 136 16.17 -1.77 -1.18
N PHE A 137 15.63 -2.84 -0.58
CA PHE A 137 16.38 -3.97 -0.06
C PHE A 137 16.02 -5.31 -0.71
N TRP A 138 14.96 -5.35 -1.55
CA TRP A 138 14.55 -6.58 -2.24
C TRP A 138 15.48 -6.90 -3.41
N LYS A 139 15.59 -8.17 -3.74
CA LYS A 139 16.31 -8.64 -4.94
C LYS A 139 15.57 -8.25 -6.21
N GLN A 140 14.24 -8.23 -6.14
CA GLN A 140 13.34 -7.78 -7.21
C GLN A 140 12.59 -6.52 -6.72
N PRO A 141 13.18 -5.33 -6.87
CA PRO A 141 12.62 -4.11 -6.32
C PRO A 141 11.34 -3.63 -7.02
N TYR A 142 11.09 -4.13 -8.22
CA TYR A 142 9.98 -3.70 -9.05
C TYR A 142 8.84 -4.70 -8.99
N ILE A 143 7.65 -4.21 -8.68
CA ILE A 143 6.44 -5.02 -8.59
C ILE A 143 5.54 -4.66 -9.78
N SER A 144 5.06 -5.68 -10.50
CA SER A 144 4.10 -5.48 -11.58
C SER A 144 2.83 -4.81 -11.06
N VAL A 145 2.27 -3.91 -11.85
CA VAL A 145 0.97 -3.29 -11.57
C VAL A 145 -0.11 -4.35 -11.39
N ASP A 146 -0.04 -5.47 -12.13
CA ASP A 146 -0.98 -6.60 -12.03
C ASP A 146 -0.97 -7.30 -10.66
N ASN A 147 0.10 -7.13 -9.89
CA ASN A 147 0.19 -7.68 -8.54
C ASN A 147 -0.48 -6.81 -7.49
N ILE A 148 -0.91 -5.60 -7.84
CA ILE A 148 -1.68 -4.73 -6.94
C ILE A 148 -3.08 -5.31 -6.78
N ARG A 149 -3.56 -5.38 -5.55
CA ARG A 149 -4.86 -5.96 -5.21
C ARG A 149 -5.91 -4.93 -4.86
N ALA A 150 -5.53 -3.93 -4.06
CA ALA A 150 -6.47 -2.92 -3.61
C ALA A 150 -5.76 -1.65 -3.13
N LYS A 151 -6.46 -0.52 -3.22
CA LYS A 151 -6.07 0.75 -2.59
C LYS A 151 -6.61 0.80 -1.17
N VAL A 152 -5.75 1.10 -0.21
CA VAL A 152 -6.15 1.28 1.19
C VAL A 152 -6.94 2.59 1.33
N MET A 153 -8.09 2.51 1.97
CA MET A 153 -8.96 3.68 2.18
C MET A 153 -9.10 4.04 3.65
N VAL A 154 -9.27 3.03 4.49
CA VAL A 154 -9.57 3.22 5.90
C VAL A 154 -8.80 2.22 6.74
N GLY A 155 -8.26 2.69 7.84
CA GLY A 155 -7.68 1.86 8.90
C GLY A 155 -8.51 1.96 10.18
N ILE A 156 -8.68 0.83 10.85
CA ILE A 156 -9.36 0.73 12.15
C ILE A 156 -8.39 0.14 13.14
N SER A 157 -7.94 0.94 14.10
CA SER A 157 -7.11 0.45 15.21
C SER A 157 -8.00 -0.20 16.27
N VAL A 158 -7.71 -1.45 16.59
CA VAL A 158 -8.51 -2.28 17.49
C VAL A 158 -7.90 -2.29 18.91
N LEU A 159 -6.62 -1.94 19.05
CA LEU A 159 -5.92 -2.01 20.34
C LEU A 159 -6.03 -0.72 21.15
N PRO A 160 -6.26 -0.83 22.49
CA PRO A 160 -6.44 0.33 23.35
C PRO A 160 -5.17 1.16 23.57
N ASP A 161 -4.00 0.60 23.38
CA ASP A 161 -2.70 1.23 23.68
C ASP A 161 -2.04 1.91 22.49
N ASN A 162 -2.71 1.85 21.34
CA ASN A 162 -2.22 2.47 20.13
C ASN A 162 -2.55 3.98 20.17
N SER A 163 -1.59 4.83 19.85
CA SER A 163 -1.75 6.28 19.67
C SER A 163 -2.81 6.65 18.62
N TRP A 164 -3.24 5.66 17.86
CA TRP A 164 -4.18 5.72 16.75
C TRP A 164 -5.50 5.01 17.12
N ARG A 165 -6.25 5.63 17.99
CA ARG A 165 -7.56 5.07 18.40
C ARG A 165 -8.64 5.39 17.38
N GLY A 166 -9.38 4.36 16.94
CA GLY A 166 -10.59 4.50 16.14
C GLY A 166 -10.39 4.33 14.65
N VAL A 167 -11.22 4.99 13.87
CA VAL A 167 -11.26 4.91 12.40
C VAL A 167 -10.54 6.11 11.80
N ARG A 168 -9.62 5.88 10.88
CA ARG A 168 -8.97 6.95 10.10
C ARG A 168 -9.06 6.67 8.61
N VAL A 169 -9.32 7.72 7.85
CA VAL A 169 -9.15 7.71 6.40
C VAL A 169 -7.67 7.84 6.10
N ILE A 170 -7.19 6.98 5.21
CA ILE A 170 -5.78 6.90 4.82
C ILE A 170 -5.64 7.52 3.43
N HIS A 171 -4.72 8.50 3.32
CA HIS A 171 -4.47 9.25 2.10
C HIS A 171 -3.04 9.02 1.60
#